data_e2bff90bc46937946b86c3171eca9a40
#
_entry.id   e2bff90bc46937946b86c3171eca9a40
#
_cell.length_a   1.000
_cell.length_b   1.000
_cell.length_c   1.000
_cell.angle_alpha   90.00
_cell.angle_beta   90.00
_cell.angle_gamma   90.00
#
_symmetry.space_group_name_H-M   'P 1'
#
loop_
_entity.id
_entity.type
_entity.pdbx_description
1 polymer ?
#
loop_
_entity_poly.entity_id
_entity_poly.type
_entity_poly.pdbx_seq_one_letter_code
_entity_poly.pdbx_strand_id
1 'polypeptide(L)'
;MNKISLIPLLICGTSLSMHAQNTQQPHIVLILCDDMGFSDLGCYGSEIHTPNIDKLAQDGIRFSQFKNTGRSCPSRAALLTGRYQHQVGMGWMAEVDEHRPGYRGQIDKEYPTIAEIMKAGGYHTYMSGKWHVTTTGGYDAPNGSYPVQRGFDRYYGCLHGGGSYYKPDPVYNDLKRITQLPDDYYYTKAITDSAVSFIHTHDTDKPMFLYLAHYAPHLPLQAPAKYVEKCMDRYKVGYDVLRKQRFEKQKSLGLIPDNMELPIFNKEFNGKRPSWNELTPEQQEKWIKDMATYAAMIEIMDEGIGQVIKELKKRNM
;
A
#
# COMPACT_ATOMS: atom_id res chain seq x y z
N MET A 1 -35.44 -24.73 74.22
CA MET A 1 -33.97 -24.64 74.07
C MET A 1 -33.57 -25.19 72.74
N ASN A 2 -33.43 -24.30 71.77
CA ASN A 2 -33.07 -24.70 70.40
C ASN A 2 -31.55 -24.57 70.27
N LYS A 3 -30.89 -25.68 69.96
CA LYS A 3 -29.46 -25.72 69.64
C LYS A 3 -29.24 -25.28 68.14
N ILE A 4 -28.58 -24.14 67.96
CA ILE A 4 -28.12 -23.70 66.67
C ILE A 4 -26.76 -24.38 66.39
N SER A 5 -26.72 -25.20 65.36
CA SER A 5 -25.51 -25.89 64.90
C SER A 5 -24.84 -25.00 63.83
N LEU A 6 -23.67 -24.46 64.14
CA LEU A 6 -22.82 -23.70 63.22
C LEU A 6 -22.02 -24.70 62.38
N ILE A 7 -22.26 -24.70 61.05
CA ILE A 7 -21.44 -25.42 60.07
C ILE A 7 -20.34 -24.45 59.60
N PRO A 8 -19.04 -24.77 59.72
CA PRO A 8 -17.99 -23.92 59.14
C PRO A 8 -17.93 -24.09 57.66
N LEU A 9 -18.14 -23.00 56.93
CA LEU A 9 -17.99 -22.92 55.50
C LEU A 9 -16.47 -22.85 55.15
N LEU A 10 -15.92 -23.95 54.67
CA LEU A 10 -14.54 -24.05 54.23
C LEU A 10 -14.46 -23.41 52.84
N ILE A 11 -14.01 -22.16 52.73
CA ILE A 11 -13.74 -21.50 51.45
C ILE A 11 -12.38 -22.02 50.94
N CYS A 12 -12.43 -22.98 50.02
CA CYS A 12 -11.27 -23.45 49.30
C CYS A 12 -10.92 -22.41 48.23
N GLY A 13 -10.01 -21.50 48.55
CA GLY A 13 -9.50 -20.50 47.61
C GLY A 13 -8.60 -21.17 46.57
N THR A 14 -9.16 -21.56 45.43
CA THR A 14 -8.35 -21.90 44.23
C THR A 14 -7.79 -20.63 43.67
N SER A 15 -6.52 -20.34 43.97
CA SER A 15 -5.75 -19.31 43.28
C SER A 15 -5.60 -19.71 41.80
N LEU A 16 -6.46 -19.19 40.94
CA LEU A 16 -6.27 -19.21 39.49
C LEU A 16 -5.07 -18.32 39.20
N SER A 17 -3.88 -18.94 39.12
CA SER A 17 -2.71 -18.29 38.53
C SER A 17 -3.03 -18.04 37.10
N MET A 18 -3.51 -16.83 36.78
CA MET A 18 -3.49 -16.31 35.40
C MET A 18 -2.02 -16.24 34.98
N HIS A 19 -1.54 -17.25 34.28
CA HIS A 19 -0.35 -17.12 33.52
C HIS A 19 -0.70 -16.12 32.41
N ALA A 20 -0.25 -14.87 32.57
CA ALA A 20 -0.15 -13.95 31.43
C ALA A 20 0.73 -14.67 30.41
N GLN A 21 0.14 -15.25 29.38
CA GLN A 21 0.90 -15.66 28.22
C GLN A 21 1.65 -14.41 27.79
N ASN A 22 2.96 -14.48 27.80
CA ASN A 22 3.83 -13.44 27.28
C ASN A 22 3.60 -13.46 25.75
N THR A 23 2.50 -12.86 25.30
CA THR A 23 2.16 -12.77 23.88
C THR A 23 3.10 -11.74 23.31
N GLN A 24 4.16 -12.24 22.68
CA GLN A 24 5.06 -11.40 21.89
C GLN A 24 4.21 -10.57 20.93
N GLN A 25 4.38 -9.26 20.96
CA GLN A 25 3.66 -8.37 20.06
C GLN A 25 4.00 -8.73 18.58
N PRO A 26 3.02 -8.85 17.68
CA PRO A 26 3.27 -9.27 16.31
C PRO A 26 4.05 -8.21 15.54
N HIS A 27 4.90 -8.61 14.61
CA HIS A 27 5.39 -7.72 13.58
C HIS A 27 4.24 -7.36 12.62
N ILE A 28 4.20 -6.11 12.19
CA ILE A 28 3.13 -5.58 11.33
C ILE A 28 3.75 -4.97 10.08
N VAL A 29 3.30 -5.43 8.92
CA VAL A 29 3.69 -4.87 7.62
C VAL A 29 2.44 -4.33 6.93
N LEU A 30 2.39 -3.01 6.76
CA LEU A 30 1.33 -2.31 6.04
C LEU A 30 1.82 -2.03 4.62
N ILE A 31 1.22 -2.67 3.61
CA ILE A 31 1.57 -2.48 2.21
C ILE A 31 0.52 -1.62 1.53
N LEU A 32 0.94 -0.53 0.90
CA LEU A 32 0.08 0.35 0.11
C LEU A 32 0.62 0.44 -1.32
N CYS A 33 -0.28 0.27 -2.31
CA CYS A 33 0.00 0.48 -3.73
C CYS A 33 -0.68 1.76 -4.19
N ASP A 34 -0.06 2.50 -5.12
CA ASP A 34 -0.58 3.79 -5.58
C ASP A 34 -1.23 3.67 -6.96
N ASP A 35 -2.48 4.10 -7.08
CA ASP A 35 -3.30 4.06 -8.30
C ASP A 35 -3.53 2.65 -8.89
N MET A 36 -3.57 1.63 -8.04
CA MET A 36 -3.92 0.28 -8.47
C MET A 36 -5.44 0.06 -8.43
N GLY A 37 -5.99 -0.47 -9.49
CA GLY A 37 -7.43 -0.77 -9.59
C GLY A 37 -7.83 -1.99 -8.78
N PHE A 38 -9.11 -2.04 -8.35
CA PHE A 38 -9.68 -3.15 -7.59
C PHE A 38 -9.43 -4.53 -8.24
N SER A 39 -9.54 -4.61 -9.56
CA SER A 39 -9.41 -5.85 -10.30
C SER A 39 -8.01 -6.10 -10.89
N ASP A 40 -6.97 -5.41 -10.42
CA ASP A 40 -5.62 -5.54 -11.01
C ASP A 40 -4.75 -6.63 -10.36
N LEU A 41 -5.27 -7.29 -9.34
CA LEU A 41 -4.63 -8.45 -8.72
C LEU A 41 -5.29 -9.76 -9.16
N GLY A 42 -4.51 -10.84 -9.30
CA GLY A 42 -5.01 -12.15 -9.68
C GLY A 42 -6.12 -12.65 -8.75
N CYS A 43 -5.97 -12.47 -7.44
CA CYS A 43 -6.98 -12.82 -6.44
C CYS A 43 -8.29 -12.01 -6.56
N TYR A 44 -8.31 -10.92 -7.33
CA TYR A 44 -9.48 -10.13 -7.66
C TYR A 44 -9.90 -10.25 -9.14
N GLY A 45 -9.35 -11.22 -9.86
CA GLY A 45 -9.80 -11.59 -11.20
C GLY A 45 -8.94 -11.08 -12.35
N SER A 46 -7.78 -10.45 -12.07
CA SER A 46 -6.86 -9.97 -13.10
C SER A 46 -6.18 -11.09 -13.88
N GLU A 47 -5.76 -10.75 -15.10
CA GLU A 47 -4.80 -11.49 -15.90
C GLU A 47 -3.35 -11.17 -15.53
N ILE A 48 -3.10 -10.14 -14.70
CA ILE A 48 -1.76 -9.76 -14.22
C ILE A 48 -1.27 -10.81 -13.22
N HIS A 49 -0.01 -11.22 -13.33
CA HIS A 49 0.56 -12.23 -12.46
C HIS A 49 1.03 -11.64 -11.13
N THR A 50 0.28 -11.92 -10.05
CA THR A 50 0.57 -11.43 -8.70
C THR A 50 0.63 -12.57 -7.67
N PRO A 51 1.48 -13.61 -7.89
CA PRO A 51 1.43 -14.82 -7.08
C PRO A 51 1.74 -14.61 -5.60
N ASN A 52 2.56 -13.62 -5.25
CA ASN A 52 2.92 -13.33 -3.86
C ASN A 52 1.76 -12.67 -3.11
N ILE A 53 1.10 -11.68 -3.73
CA ILE A 53 -0.09 -11.03 -3.16
C ILE A 53 -1.28 -12.00 -3.16
N ASP A 54 -1.45 -12.79 -4.23
CA ASP A 54 -2.50 -13.81 -4.31
C ASP A 54 -2.36 -14.86 -3.20
N LYS A 55 -1.12 -15.21 -2.83
CA LYS A 55 -0.84 -16.11 -1.70
C LYS A 55 -1.25 -15.49 -0.36
N LEU A 56 -0.99 -14.19 -0.15
CA LEU A 56 -1.48 -13.49 1.05
C LEU A 56 -3.01 -13.50 1.12
N ALA A 57 -3.68 -13.30 -0.01
CA ALA A 57 -5.14 -13.35 -0.08
C ALA A 57 -5.70 -14.76 0.18
N GLN A 58 -4.97 -15.80 -0.23
CA GLN A 58 -5.33 -17.19 0.00
C GLN A 58 -5.17 -17.60 1.47
N ASP A 59 -4.09 -17.11 2.12
CA ASP A 59 -3.75 -17.47 3.50
C ASP A 59 -4.47 -16.58 4.54
N GLY A 60 -5.10 -15.48 4.09
CA GLY A 60 -5.70 -14.48 4.95
C GLY A 60 -7.14 -14.12 4.59
N ILE A 61 -7.49 -12.86 4.81
CA ILE A 61 -8.82 -12.31 4.54
C ILE A 61 -8.76 -11.40 3.33
N ARG A 62 -9.69 -11.59 2.39
CA ARG A 62 -9.88 -10.74 1.21
C ARG A 62 -11.16 -9.92 1.35
N PHE A 63 -11.03 -8.60 1.35
CA PHE A 63 -12.16 -7.68 1.42
C PHE A 63 -12.74 -7.40 0.03
N SER A 64 -14.05 -7.50 -0.13
CA SER A 64 -14.76 -7.14 -1.36
C SER A 64 -15.30 -5.70 -1.35
N GLN A 65 -15.36 -5.04 -0.17
CA GLN A 65 -15.94 -3.71 0.05
C GLN A 65 -14.97 -2.78 0.79
N PHE A 66 -13.70 -2.74 0.39
CA PHE A 66 -12.73 -1.82 0.94
C PHE A 66 -12.73 -0.52 0.15
N LYS A 67 -12.88 0.62 0.83
CA LYS A 67 -12.98 1.95 0.21
C LYS A 67 -11.89 2.88 0.75
N ASN A 68 -11.49 3.83 -0.08
CA ASN A 68 -10.57 4.91 0.27
C ASN A 68 -11.22 6.29 -0.03
N THR A 69 -10.46 7.36 0.05
CA THR A 69 -10.96 8.72 -0.17
C THR A 69 -10.79 9.21 -1.62
N GLY A 70 -10.45 8.31 -2.55
CA GLY A 70 -10.40 8.57 -3.99
C GLY A 70 -9.16 9.32 -4.49
N ARG A 71 -8.30 9.84 -3.60
CA ARG A 71 -7.05 10.55 -3.94
C ARG A 71 -5.90 10.10 -3.03
N SER A 72 -4.66 10.21 -3.52
CA SER A 72 -3.45 9.73 -2.84
C SER A 72 -3.23 10.39 -1.48
N CYS A 73 -3.05 11.72 -1.41
CA CYS A 73 -2.76 12.42 -0.15
C CYS A 73 -3.86 12.24 0.90
N PRO A 74 -5.15 12.47 0.58
CA PRO A 74 -6.24 12.26 1.52
C PRO A 74 -6.32 10.82 2.02
N SER A 75 -6.15 9.83 1.14
CA SER A 75 -6.18 8.40 1.52
C SER A 75 -5.03 8.02 2.44
N ARG A 76 -3.82 8.53 2.16
CA ARG A 76 -2.64 8.31 3.02
C ARG A 76 -2.83 8.96 4.37
N ALA A 77 -3.33 10.18 4.42
CA ALA A 77 -3.62 10.86 5.69
C ALA A 77 -4.66 10.11 6.52
N ALA A 78 -5.76 9.65 5.90
CA ALA A 78 -6.78 8.87 6.58
C ALA A 78 -6.23 7.53 7.09
N LEU A 79 -5.43 6.82 6.28
CA LEU A 79 -4.78 5.56 6.65
C LEU A 79 -3.79 5.74 7.81
N LEU A 80 -2.96 6.78 7.74
CA LEU A 80 -1.91 7.03 8.73
C LEU A 80 -2.43 7.56 10.07
N THR A 81 -3.64 8.16 10.11
CA THR A 81 -4.17 8.78 11.33
C THR A 81 -5.43 8.12 11.88
N GLY A 82 -6.08 7.25 11.08
CA GLY A 82 -7.38 6.68 11.43
C GLY A 82 -8.51 7.72 11.47
N ARG A 83 -8.34 8.91 10.87
CA ARG A 83 -9.29 10.02 10.86
C ARG A 83 -9.67 10.44 9.45
N TYR A 84 -10.78 11.14 9.30
CA TYR A 84 -11.10 11.76 8.03
C TYR A 84 -10.03 12.78 7.65
N GLN A 85 -9.61 12.77 6.40
CA GLN A 85 -8.54 13.60 5.88
C GLN A 85 -8.72 15.11 6.13
N HIS A 86 -9.95 15.62 6.10
CA HIS A 86 -10.24 17.03 6.40
C HIS A 86 -10.00 17.39 7.87
N GLN A 87 -10.16 16.44 8.80
CA GLN A 87 -9.89 16.66 10.21
C GLN A 87 -8.41 16.89 10.49
N VAL A 88 -7.56 16.28 9.66
CA VAL A 88 -6.10 16.28 9.85
C VAL A 88 -5.34 17.20 8.87
N GLY A 89 -6.04 18.12 8.23
CA GLY A 89 -5.43 19.10 7.34
C GLY A 89 -5.20 18.65 5.90
N MET A 90 -5.63 17.44 5.52
CA MET A 90 -5.33 16.81 4.23
C MET A 90 -6.57 16.55 3.36
N GLY A 91 -7.51 17.50 3.33
CA GLY A 91 -8.71 17.42 2.48
C GLY A 91 -8.43 17.52 0.98
N TRP A 92 -7.23 17.92 0.59
CA TRP A 92 -6.77 18.05 -0.79
C TRP A 92 -5.33 17.55 -0.95
N MET A 93 -4.69 17.91 -2.06
CA MET A 93 -3.32 17.49 -2.39
C MET A 93 -2.28 18.21 -1.52
N ALA A 94 -1.16 17.55 -1.26
CA ALA A 94 -0.07 18.09 -0.43
C ALA A 94 0.64 19.30 -1.06
N GLU A 95 0.50 19.48 -2.38
CA GLU A 95 1.10 20.60 -3.10
C GLU A 95 0.45 21.95 -2.79
N VAL A 96 -0.69 21.95 -2.10
CA VAL A 96 -1.47 23.18 -1.85
C VAL A 96 -1.74 23.33 -0.35
N ASP A 97 -1.18 24.36 0.27
CA ASP A 97 -1.61 24.86 1.58
C ASP A 97 -2.55 26.06 1.37
N GLU A 98 -3.84 25.87 1.62
CA GLU A 98 -4.85 26.94 1.51
C GLU A 98 -4.92 27.79 2.78
N HIS A 99 -4.05 27.56 3.77
CA HIS A 99 -3.99 28.29 5.05
C HIS A 99 -5.31 28.27 5.84
N ARG A 100 -6.15 27.25 5.64
CA ARG A 100 -7.42 27.05 6.34
C ARG A 100 -7.54 25.62 6.91
N PRO A 101 -8.32 25.44 7.98
CA PRO A 101 -8.56 24.12 8.55
C PRO A 101 -9.01 23.12 7.48
N GLY A 102 -8.48 21.89 7.56
CA GLY A 102 -8.79 20.81 6.61
C GLY A 102 -8.00 20.83 5.30
N TYR A 103 -7.27 21.91 4.97
CA TYR A 103 -6.58 22.09 3.69
C TYR A 103 -5.18 22.69 3.87
N ARG A 104 -4.35 22.04 4.72
CA ARG A 104 -3.01 22.50 5.11
C ARG A 104 -1.89 21.90 4.26
N GLY A 105 -2.20 20.97 3.35
CA GLY A 105 -1.22 20.30 2.52
C GLY A 105 -0.27 19.35 3.26
N GLN A 106 -0.47 19.17 4.57
CA GLN A 106 0.25 18.21 5.40
C GLN A 106 -0.62 17.77 6.57
N ILE A 107 -0.27 16.63 7.18
CA ILE A 107 -0.95 16.17 8.40
C ILE A 107 -0.61 17.12 9.54
N ASP A 108 -1.61 17.70 10.17
CA ASP A 108 -1.44 18.57 11.33
C ASP A 108 -0.78 17.82 12.49
N LYS A 109 0.17 18.51 13.17
CA LYS A 109 0.99 17.91 14.23
C LYS A 109 0.20 17.45 15.45
N GLU A 110 -0.99 18.00 15.66
CA GLU A 110 -1.88 17.63 16.75
C GLU A 110 -2.46 16.21 16.60
N TYR A 111 -2.43 15.66 15.40
CA TYR A 111 -2.96 14.33 15.13
C TYR A 111 -1.81 13.32 14.99
N PRO A 112 -1.69 12.37 15.93
CA PRO A 112 -0.63 11.38 15.83
C PRO A 112 -0.85 10.45 14.64
N THR A 113 0.25 10.06 14.00
CA THR A 113 0.26 9.01 12.97
C THR A 113 0.29 7.63 13.61
N ILE A 114 -0.09 6.61 12.84
CA ILE A 114 0.06 5.21 13.27
C ILE A 114 1.51 4.89 13.68
N ALA A 115 2.50 5.48 13.02
CA ALA A 115 3.92 5.28 13.37
C ALA A 115 4.25 5.87 14.75
N GLU A 116 3.75 7.07 15.08
CA GLU A 116 3.92 7.67 16.41
C GLU A 116 3.26 6.82 17.49
N ILE A 117 2.06 6.28 17.21
CA ILE A 117 1.33 5.39 18.14
C ILE A 117 2.08 4.06 18.31
N MET A 118 2.51 3.43 17.23
CA MET A 118 3.25 2.16 17.28
C MET A 118 4.58 2.32 18.01
N LYS A 119 5.30 3.43 17.77
CA LYS A 119 6.54 3.75 18.48
C LYS A 119 6.32 3.92 19.98
N ALA A 120 5.24 4.61 20.38
CA ALA A 120 4.85 4.71 21.79
C ALA A 120 4.49 3.35 22.40
N GLY A 121 4.01 2.40 21.59
CA GLY A 121 3.75 1.01 21.95
C GLY A 121 4.98 0.10 21.98
N GLY A 122 6.18 0.64 21.79
CA GLY A 122 7.44 -0.11 21.84
C GLY A 122 7.90 -0.72 20.52
N TYR A 123 7.23 -0.43 19.42
CA TYR A 123 7.63 -0.90 18.09
C TYR A 123 8.83 -0.10 17.53
N HIS A 124 9.71 -0.78 16.81
CA HIS A 124 10.56 -0.14 15.83
C HIS A 124 9.75 0.13 14.56
N THR A 125 9.86 1.34 14.03
CA THR A 125 8.99 1.84 12.97
C THR A 125 9.79 2.21 11.73
N TYR A 126 9.44 1.60 10.60
CA TYR A 126 10.15 1.78 9.33
C TYR A 126 9.19 2.16 8.22
N MET A 127 9.67 2.98 7.29
CA MET A 127 8.94 3.31 6.08
C MET A 127 9.83 3.23 4.86
N SER A 128 9.32 2.57 3.81
CA SER A 128 9.95 2.58 2.48
C SER A 128 8.92 2.94 1.42
N GLY A 129 9.21 3.98 0.63
CA GLY A 129 8.41 4.39 -0.51
C GLY A 129 7.83 5.80 -0.45
N LYS A 130 6.67 5.99 -1.06
CA LYS A 130 6.00 7.28 -1.23
C LYS A 130 5.34 7.75 0.06
N TRP A 131 5.66 8.98 0.49
CA TRP A 131 5.05 9.64 1.64
C TRP A 131 3.81 10.45 1.27
N HIS A 132 3.97 11.52 0.52
CA HIS A 132 2.94 12.37 -0.08
C HIS A 132 1.94 13.01 0.90
N VAL A 133 2.39 13.31 2.11
CA VAL A 133 1.63 14.09 3.12
C VAL A 133 2.49 15.17 3.77
N THR A 134 3.47 15.68 3.01
CA THR A 134 4.31 16.84 3.29
C THR A 134 4.03 17.90 2.24
N THR A 135 3.78 19.14 2.63
CA THR A 135 3.59 20.25 1.68
C THR A 135 4.87 20.54 0.87
N THR A 136 4.70 21.06 -0.34
CA THR A 136 5.81 21.36 -1.26
C THR A 136 6.87 22.28 -0.67
N GLY A 137 6.48 23.25 0.16
CA GLY A 137 7.43 24.09 0.90
C GLY A 137 8.33 23.34 1.88
N GLY A 138 8.03 22.06 2.17
CA GLY A 138 8.85 21.19 3.01
C GLY A 138 9.81 20.26 2.25
N TYR A 139 9.82 20.29 0.90
CA TYR A 139 10.64 19.32 0.14
C TYR A 139 12.14 19.60 0.18
N ASP A 140 12.53 20.86 0.37
CA ASP A 140 13.95 21.25 0.40
C ASP A 140 14.56 21.23 1.79
N ALA A 141 13.75 21.30 2.85
CA ALA A 141 14.21 21.27 4.23
C ALA A 141 13.15 20.63 5.16
N PRO A 142 13.58 19.89 6.19
CA PRO A 142 12.68 19.30 7.17
C PRO A 142 11.84 20.37 7.89
N ASN A 143 10.50 20.22 7.84
CA ASN A 143 9.54 21.17 8.41
C ASN A 143 8.68 20.58 9.54
N GLY A 144 9.07 19.41 10.03
CA GLY A 144 8.31 18.67 11.05
C GLY A 144 7.26 17.72 10.48
N SER A 145 7.18 17.55 9.14
CA SER A 145 6.23 16.66 8.48
C SER A 145 6.87 15.45 7.76
N TYR A 146 8.19 15.33 7.79
CA TYR A 146 8.88 14.17 7.19
C TYR A 146 8.55 12.88 7.96
N PRO A 147 8.63 11.70 7.31
CA PRO A 147 8.35 10.43 7.97
C PRO A 147 9.07 10.24 9.30
N VAL A 148 10.38 10.53 9.36
CA VAL A 148 11.17 10.40 10.60
C VAL A 148 10.80 11.44 11.67
N GLN A 149 10.13 12.54 11.29
CA GLN A 149 9.59 13.54 12.21
C GLN A 149 8.16 13.21 12.63
N ARG A 150 7.56 12.19 12.01
CA ARG A 150 6.21 11.71 12.23
C ARG A 150 6.18 10.24 12.64
N GLY A 151 7.16 9.85 13.46
CA GLY A 151 7.19 8.60 14.21
C GLY A 151 7.96 7.44 13.58
N PHE A 152 8.44 7.54 12.35
CA PHE A 152 9.30 6.49 11.77
C PHE A 152 10.75 6.63 12.24
N ASP A 153 11.38 5.52 12.65
CA ASP A 153 12.80 5.47 13.02
C ASP A 153 13.72 5.56 11.80
N ARG A 154 13.29 4.97 10.69
CA ARG A 154 14.00 4.99 9.41
C ARG A 154 13.02 5.24 8.26
N TYR A 155 13.52 5.90 7.24
CA TYR A 155 12.78 6.23 6.04
C TYR A 155 13.65 6.13 4.79
N TYR A 156 13.09 5.57 3.72
CA TYR A 156 13.64 5.65 2.38
C TYR A 156 12.52 5.94 1.38
N GLY A 157 12.66 6.98 0.55
CA GLY A 157 11.68 7.23 -0.50
C GLY A 157 11.51 8.68 -0.90
N CYS A 158 10.38 8.97 -1.56
CA CYS A 158 10.02 10.31 -2.05
C CYS A 158 8.94 10.94 -1.19
N LEU A 159 9.09 12.26 -0.94
CA LEU A 159 8.09 13.03 -0.20
C LEU A 159 6.90 13.44 -1.07
N HIS A 160 7.12 13.61 -2.38
CA HIS A 160 6.13 14.07 -3.35
C HIS A 160 5.28 12.95 -3.96
N GLY A 161 4.28 13.38 -4.74
CA GLY A 161 3.24 12.52 -5.28
C GLY A 161 3.55 11.77 -6.56
N GLY A 162 4.47 12.26 -7.39
CA GLY A 162 4.72 11.73 -8.72
C GLY A 162 6.15 11.91 -9.19
N GLY A 163 6.52 11.25 -10.30
CA GLY A 163 7.85 11.40 -10.88
C GLY A 163 8.32 10.18 -11.65
N SER A 164 9.53 10.24 -12.17
CA SER A 164 10.16 9.14 -12.92
C SER A 164 10.50 7.97 -12.01
N TYR A 165 10.31 6.74 -12.49
CA TYR A 165 10.78 5.53 -11.81
C TYR A 165 12.29 5.32 -11.91
N TYR A 166 12.92 5.90 -12.92
CA TYR A 166 14.36 5.78 -13.15
C TYR A 166 15.16 6.93 -12.53
N LYS A 167 14.53 8.10 -12.41
CA LYS A 167 15.16 9.32 -11.88
C LYS A 167 14.17 10.07 -10.99
N PRO A 168 13.68 9.45 -9.90
CA PRO A 168 12.85 10.16 -8.95
C PRO A 168 13.66 11.25 -8.25
N ASP A 169 13.08 12.42 -8.04
CA ASP A 169 13.74 13.55 -7.35
C ASP A 169 12.70 14.43 -6.67
N PRO A 170 12.85 14.70 -5.37
CA PRO A 170 13.91 14.22 -4.47
C PRO A 170 13.64 12.85 -3.87
N VAL A 171 14.71 12.06 -3.68
CA VAL A 171 14.72 10.83 -2.87
C VAL A 171 15.44 11.10 -1.56
N TYR A 172 14.94 10.55 -0.47
CA TYR A 172 15.50 10.70 0.87
C TYR A 172 15.86 9.36 1.48
N ASN A 173 16.92 9.38 2.28
CA ASN A 173 17.23 8.37 3.27
C ASN A 173 17.23 9.09 4.64
N ASP A 174 16.21 8.83 5.44
CA ASP A 174 15.86 9.58 6.65
C ASP A 174 15.63 11.08 6.34
N LEU A 175 16.48 11.97 6.82
CA LEU A 175 16.45 13.40 6.51
C LEU A 175 17.42 13.82 5.39
N LYS A 176 18.23 12.87 4.91
CA LYS A 176 19.27 13.17 3.93
C LYS A 176 18.76 12.95 2.51
N ARG A 177 18.76 14.02 1.70
CA ARG A 177 18.50 13.93 0.26
C ARG A 177 19.60 13.15 -0.44
N ILE A 178 19.22 12.21 -1.30
CA ILE A 178 20.12 11.46 -2.17
C ILE A 178 20.24 12.25 -3.48
N THR A 179 21.45 12.66 -3.83
CA THR A 179 21.70 13.48 -5.01
C THR A 179 22.21 12.69 -6.21
N GLN A 180 22.66 11.45 -5.99
CA GLN A 180 23.14 10.57 -7.04
C GLN A 180 22.48 9.20 -6.89
N LEU A 181 21.90 8.73 -7.97
CA LEU A 181 21.26 7.41 -8.06
C LEU A 181 22.12 6.53 -8.99
N PRO A 182 22.16 5.20 -8.78
CA PRO A 182 22.81 4.27 -9.72
C PRO A 182 22.22 4.37 -11.14
N ASP A 183 23.02 4.02 -12.14
CA ASP A 183 22.57 4.07 -13.55
C ASP A 183 21.44 3.07 -13.85
N ASP A 184 21.41 1.94 -13.13
CA ASP A 184 20.40 0.89 -13.24
C ASP A 184 19.24 1.08 -12.26
N TYR A 185 19.11 2.27 -11.66
CA TYR A 185 18.10 2.57 -10.66
C TYR A 185 16.68 2.37 -11.20
N TYR A 186 15.86 1.69 -10.42
CA TYR A 186 14.41 1.57 -10.64
C TYR A 186 13.68 1.65 -9.31
N TYR A 187 12.86 2.67 -9.13
CA TYR A 187 12.31 3.07 -7.82
C TYR A 187 11.54 1.96 -7.13
N THR A 188 10.71 1.16 -7.85
CA THR A 188 9.98 0.03 -7.25
C THR A 188 10.92 -0.97 -6.61
N LYS A 189 12.07 -1.27 -7.26
CA LYS A 189 13.10 -2.15 -6.69
C LYS A 189 13.79 -1.52 -5.50
N ALA A 190 14.16 -0.25 -5.60
CA ALA A 190 14.82 0.46 -4.51
C ALA A 190 13.96 0.55 -3.23
N ILE A 191 12.64 0.72 -3.38
CA ILE A 191 11.67 0.62 -2.28
C ILE A 191 11.73 -0.77 -1.63
N THR A 192 11.73 -1.83 -2.44
CA THR A 192 11.81 -3.21 -1.96
C THR A 192 13.13 -3.46 -1.23
N ASP A 193 14.27 -3.10 -1.86
CA ASP A 193 15.61 -3.34 -1.33
C ASP A 193 15.81 -2.63 0.02
N SER A 194 15.28 -1.41 0.14
CA SER A 194 15.30 -0.67 1.39
C SER A 194 14.46 -1.35 2.48
N ALA A 195 13.25 -1.81 2.16
CA ALA A 195 12.41 -2.55 3.10
C ALA A 195 13.07 -3.85 3.57
N VAL A 196 13.65 -4.62 2.64
CA VAL A 196 14.42 -5.83 2.95
C VAL A 196 15.63 -5.51 3.84
N SER A 197 16.35 -4.41 3.58
CA SER A 197 17.46 -3.95 4.42
C SER A 197 17.00 -3.60 5.83
N PHE A 198 15.86 -2.92 6.00
CA PHE A 198 15.28 -2.61 7.31
C PHE A 198 14.92 -3.88 8.08
N ILE A 199 14.29 -4.86 7.42
CA ILE A 199 13.97 -6.15 8.03
C ILE A 199 15.26 -6.90 8.40
N HIS A 200 16.25 -6.93 7.50
CA HIS A 200 17.53 -7.61 7.72
C HIS A 200 18.28 -7.08 8.94
N THR A 201 18.26 -5.77 9.18
CA THR A 201 18.96 -5.11 10.27
C THR A 201 18.13 -4.88 11.52
N HIS A 202 16.85 -5.29 11.50
CA HIS A 202 15.95 -5.12 12.64
C HIS A 202 16.37 -5.96 13.83
N ASP A 203 16.26 -5.39 15.03
CA ASP A 203 16.39 -6.10 16.31
C ASP A 203 15.15 -6.95 16.56
N THR A 204 15.26 -8.28 16.41
CA THR A 204 14.14 -9.23 16.51
C THR A 204 13.56 -9.36 17.91
N ASP A 205 14.23 -8.84 18.93
CA ASP A 205 13.71 -8.83 20.32
C ASP A 205 12.61 -7.79 20.50
N LYS A 206 12.38 -6.93 19.50
CA LYS A 206 11.34 -5.90 19.51
C LYS A 206 10.34 -6.09 18.38
N PRO A 207 9.08 -5.70 18.56
CA PRO A 207 8.11 -5.73 17.48
C PRO A 207 8.45 -4.69 16.41
N MET A 208 8.14 -4.98 15.16
CA MET A 208 8.36 -4.11 14.00
C MET A 208 7.04 -3.64 13.40
N PHE A 209 6.95 -2.36 13.08
CA PHE A 209 5.98 -1.80 12.18
C PHE A 209 6.69 -1.29 10.92
N LEU A 210 6.38 -1.89 9.76
CA LEU A 210 6.90 -1.47 8.46
C LEU A 210 5.75 -0.96 7.59
N TYR A 211 5.84 0.30 7.15
CA TYR A 211 4.98 0.87 6.12
C TYR A 211 5.70 0.80 4.77
N LEU A 212 5.30 -0.16 3.93
CA LEU A 212 5.80 -0.36 2.58
C LEU A 212 4.85 0.33 1.60
N ALA A 213 5.19 1.54 1.21
CA ALA A 213 4.34 2.43 0.43
C ALA A 213 4.81 2.49 -1.03
N HIS A 214 4.46 1.47 -1.82
CA HIS A 214 4.84 1.42 -3.23
C HIS A 214 4.29 2.61 -4.01
N TYR A 215 5.11 3.16 -4.91
CA TYR A 215 4.71 4.16 -5.88
C TYR A 215 4.00 3.53 -7.09
N ALA A 216 4.35 2.30 -7.43
CA ALA A 216 3.72 1.54 -8.50
C ALA A 216 2.24 1.18 -8.15
N PRO A 217 1.37 1.15 -9.19
CA PRO A 217 1.60 1.42 -10.61
C PRO A 217 1.25 2.85 -11.06
N HIS A 218 1.37 3.88 -10.20
CA HIS A 218 1.10 5.28 -10.55
C HIS A 218 1.87 5.74 -11.81
N LEU A 219 1.29 6.66 -12.57
CA LEU A 219 1.95 7.29 -13.72
C LEU A 219 3.26 8.01 -13.33
N PRO A 220 4.25 8.10 -14.26
CA PRO A 220 4.25 7.64 -15.66
C PRO A 220 4.38 6.11 -15.78
N LEU A 221 3.84 5.55 -16.88
CA LEU A 221 4.02 4.13 -17.18
C LEU A 221 5.48 3.87 -17.59
N GLN A 222 6.25 3.30 -16.69
CA GLN A 222 7.67 3.03 -16.88
C GLN A 222 8.03 1.69 -16.22
N ALA A 223 8.52 0.74 -17.02
CA ALA A 223 9.06 -0.53 -16.53
C ALA A 223 10.24 -0.96 -17.41
N PRO A 224 11.19 -1.77 -16.89
CA PRO A 224 12.28 -2.31 -17.72
C PRO A 224 11.75 -3.14 -18.88
N ALA A 225 12.31 -2.92 -20.08
CA ALA A 225 11.82 -3.49 -21.35
C ALA A 225 11.55 -5.00 -21.27
N LYS A 226 12.47 -5.74 -20.66
CA LYS A 226 12.34 -7.21 -20.48
C LYS A 226 11.06 -7.68 -19.77
N TYR A 227 10.51 -6.85 -18.87
CA TYR A 227 9.24 -7.15 -18.18
C TYR A 227 8.04 -6.77 -19.05
N VAL A 228 8.13 -5.63 -19.76
CA VAL A 228 7.08 -5.20 -20.69
C VAL A 228 6.88 -6.23 -21.80
N GLU A 229 7.97 -6.68 -22.43
CA GLU A 229 7.95 -7.68 -23.50
C GLU A 229 7.24 -8.97 -23.10
N LYS A 230 7.46 -9.45 -21.87
CA LYS A 230 6.77 -10.64 -21.32
C LYS A 230 5.25 -10.46 -21.21
N CYS A 231 4.78 -9.23 -21.07
CA CYS A 231 3.37 -8.92 -20.90
C CYS A 231 2.64 -8.64 -22.21
N MET A 232 3.35 -8.28 -23.29
CA MET A 232 2.77 -7.80 -24.56
C MET A 232 1.69 -8.72 -25.14
N ASP A 233 1.97 -10.02 -25.22
CA ASP A 233 1.07 -10.98 -25.88
C ASP A 233 -0.29 -11.08 -25.15
N ARG A 234 -0.32 -10.87 -23.87
CA ARG A 234 -1.53 -10.92 -23.03
C ARG A 234 -2.57 -9.88 -23.44
N TYR A 235 -2.13 -8.74 -23.95
CA TYR A 235 -2.98 -7.61 -24.25
C TYR A 235 -3.40 -7.49 -25.71
N LYS A 236 -2.92 -8.38 -26.60
CA LYS A 236 -3.31 -8.42 -28.03
C LYS A 236 -4.80 -8.73 -28.24
N VAL A 237 -5.45 -9.37 -27.28
CA VAL A 237 -6.90 -9.65 -27.35
C VAL A 237 -7.77 -8.39 -27.19
N GLY A 238 -7.20 -7.28 -26.76
CA GLY A 238 -7.87 -6.01 -26.58
C GLY A 238 -8.65 -5.87 -25.29
N TYR A 239 -8.90 -4.62 -24.89
CA TYR A 239 -9.49 -4.29 -23.60
C TYR A 239 -10.95 -4.68 -23.44
N ASP A 240 -11.71 -4.81 -24.53
CA ASP A 240 -13.12 -5.22 -24.42
C ASP A 240 -13.25 -6.71 -24.04
N VAL A 241 -12.33 -7.54 -24.59
CA VAL A 241 -12.24 -8.96 -24.24
C VAL A 241 -11.74 -9.12 -22.80
N LEU A 242 -10.65 -8.43 -22.44
CA LEU A 242 -10.09 -8.48 -21.07
C LEU A 242 -11.10 -8.05 -20.02
N ARG A 243 -11.86 -6.97 -20.27
CA ARG A 243 -12.91 -6.50 -19.35
C ARG A 243 -13.96 -7.59 -19.09
N LYS A 244 -14.39 -8.28 -20.14
CA LYS A 244 -15.34 -9.39 -20.02
C LYS A 244 -14.73 -10.56 -19.26
N GLN A 245 -13.50 -10.94 -19.57
CA GLN A 245 -12.79 -12.02 -18.88
C GLN A 245 -12.62 -11.74 -17.38
N ARG A 246 -12.20 -10.52 -17.00
CA ARG A 246 -12.11 -10.10 -15.59
C ARG A 246 -13.47 -10.18 -14.89
N PHE A 247 -14.53 -9.71 -15.54
CA PHE A 247 -15.89 -9.72 -14.98
C PHE A 247 -16.37 -11.15 -14.70
N GLU A 248 -16.22 -12.06 -15.67
CA GLU A 248 -16.60 -13.47 -15.48
C GLU A 248 -15.73 -14.15 -14.41
N LYS A 249 -14.44 -13.81 -14.36
CA LYS A 249 -13.55 -14.31 -13.31
C LYS A 249 -13.96 -13.82 -11.93
N GLN A 250 -14.38 -12.56 -11.78
CA GLN A 250 -14.88 -12.02 -10.52
C GLN A 250 -16.16 -12.73 -10.04
N LYS A 251 -17.07 -13.08 -10.93
CA LYS A 251 -18.23 -13.95 -10.62
C LYS A 251 -17.77 -15.30 -10.11
N SER A 252 -16.88 -15.97 -10.84
CA SER A 252 -16.37 -17.29 -10.45
C SER A 252 -15.63 -17.30 -9.11
N LEU A 253 -15.11 -16.16 -8.69
CA LEU A 253 -14.44 -15.97 -7.39
C LEU A 253 -15.40 -15.54 -6.27
N GLY A 254 -16.71 -15.37 -6.57
CA GLY A 254 -17.72 -14.91 -5.63
C GLY A 254 -17.51 -13.45 -5.18
N LEU A 255 -16.81 -12.64 -5.95
CA LEU A 255 -16.54 -11.23 -5.62
C LEU A 255 -17.70 -10.31 -5.97
N ILE A 256 -18.48 -10.69 -6.97
CA ILE A 256 -19.68 -10.00 -7.42
C ILE A 256 -20.82 -11.02 -7.60
N PRO A 257 -22.09 -10.61 -7.45
CA PRO A 257 -23.24 -11.50 -7.64
C PRO A 257 -23.30 -12.10 -9.04
N ASP A 258 -23.71 -13.37 -9.15
CA ASP A 258 -23.85 -14.07 -10.43
C ASP A 258 -24.84 -13.39 -11.39
N ASN A 259 -25.90 -12.79 -10.83
CA ASN A 259 -26.92 -12.06 -11.59
C ASN A 259 -26.52 -10.63 -11.97
N MET A 260 -25.32 -10.17 -11.59
CA MET A 260 -24.81 -8.88 -12.01
C MET A 260 -24.52 -8.91 -13.52
N GLU A 261 -24.94 -7.87 -14.22
CA GLU A 261 -24.62 -7.66 -15.63
C GLU A 261 -23.36 -6.79 -15.76
N LEU A 262 -22.56 -7.07 -16.80
CA LEU A 262 -21.42 -6.22 -17.12
C LEU A 262 -21.92 -4.83 -17.51
N PRO A 263 -21.59 -3.76 -16.76
CA PRO A 263 -22.09 -2.44 -17.06
C PRO A 263 -21.74 -2.01 -18.50
N ILE A 264 -22.70 -1.47 -19.21
CA ILE A 264 -22.46 -0.91 -20.54
C ILE A 264 -21.53 0.29 -20.37
N PHE A 265 -20.52 0.37 -21.25
CA PHE A 265 -19.61 1.51 -21.25
C PHE A 265 -20.40 2.75 -21.76
N ASN A 266 -20.73 3.66 -20.84
CA ASN A 266 -21.52 4.84 -21.22
C ASN A 266 -20.57 5.89 -21.85
N LYS A 267 -20.75 6.10 -23.16
CA LYS A 267 -19.99 7.10 -23.94
C LYS A 267 -20.16 8.52 -23.39
N GLU A 268 -21.30 8.82 -22.76
CA GLU A 268 -21.60 10.15 -22.18
C GLU A 268 -20.83 10.40 -20.87
N PHE A 269 -20.63 9.35 -20.06
CA PHE A 269 -20.00 9.46 -18.75
C PHE A 269 -18.46 9.43 -18.81
N ASN A 270 -17.88 8.63 -19.74
CA ASN A 270 -16.46 8.37 -19.82
C ASN A 270 -15.78 8.97 -21.08
N GLY A 271 -16.48 9.81 -21.79
CA GLY A 271 -15.98 10.36 -23.06
C GLY A 271 -15.97 9.32 -24.19
N LYS A 272 -15.36 9.66 -25.28
CA LYS A 272 -15.33 8.86 -26.51
C LYS A 272 -14.24 7.78 -26.46
N ARG A 273 -14.41 6.73 -25.62
CA ARG A 273 -13.56 5.56 -25.78
C ARG A 273 -14.10 4.71 -26.92
N PRO A 274 -13.38 4.54 -28.04
CA PRO A 274 -13.79 3.62 -29.10
C PRO A 274 -13.76 2.17 -28.59
N SER A 275 -14.53 1.28 -29.23
CA SER A 275 -14.32 -0.15 -29.03
C SER A 275 -12.97 -0.58 -29.62
N TRP A 276 -12.45 -1.70 -29.18
CA TRP A 276 -11.14 -2.19 -29.63
C TRP A 276 -11.02 -2.27 -31.16
N ASN A 277 -12.09 -2.75 -31.82
CA ASN A 277 -12.12 -2.93 -33.28
C ASN A 277 -12.28 -1.61 -34.07
N GLU A 278 -12.56 -0.51 -33.39
CA GLU A 278 -12.60 0.84 -34.02
C GLU A 278 -11.23 1.53 -33.98
N LEU A 279 -10.25 0.95 -33.29
CA LEU A 279 -8.88 1.49 -33.22
C LEU A 279 -8.09 1.14 -34.48
N THR A 280 -7.21 2.07 -34.91
CA THR A 280 -6.21 1.75 -35.92
C THR A 280 -5.16 0.78 -35.35
N PRO A 281 -4.42 0.06 -36.21
CA PRO A 281 -3.33 -0.83 -35.75
C PRO A 281 -2.31 -0.10 -34.86
N GLU A 282 -1.95 1.13 -35.17
CA GLU A 282 -1.00 1.94 -34.37
C GLU A 282 -1.59 2.29 -32.98
N GLN A 283 -2.89 2.58 -32.93
CA GLN A 283 -3.58 2.82 -31.65
C GLN A 283 -3.66 1.55 -30.82
N GLN A 284 -3.95 0.40 -31.44
CA GLN A 284 -3.96 -0.89 -30.78
C GLN A 284 -2.58 -1.23 -30.21
N GLU A 285 -1.51 -1.06 -31.01
CA GLU A 285 -0.14 -1.30 -30.56
C GLU A 285 0.23 -0.42 -29.35
N LYS A 286 -0.13 0.87 -29.41
CA LYS A 286 0.08 1.78 -28.28
C LYS A 286 -0.63 1.29 -27.02
N TRP A 287 -1.91 0.91 -27.12
CA TRP A 287 -2.68 0.39 -25.98
C TRP A 287 -2.11 -0.91 -25.42
N ILE A 288 -1.68 -1.83 -26.30
CA ILE A 288 -1.00 -3.07 -25.89
C ILE A 288 0.25 -2.74 -25.08
N LYS A 289 1.08 -1.81 -25.56
CA LYS A 289 2.31 -1.40 -24.89
C LYS A 289 2.03 -0.72 -23.54
N ASP A 290 1.06 0.19 -23.49
CA ASP A 290 0.68 0.90 -22.27
C ASP A 290 0.19 -0.10 -21.20
N MET A 291 -0.71 -1.02 -21.55
CA MET A 291 -1.22 -2.05 -20.64
C MET A 291 -0.15 -3.06 -20.23
N ALA A 292 0.72 -3.48 -21.14
CA ALA A 292 1.84 -4.36 -20.83
C ALA A 292 2.83 -3.68 -19.87
N THR A 293 3.05 -2.37 -20.03
CA THR A 293 3.90 -1.60 -19.11
C THR A 293 3.27 -1.51 -17.72
N TYR A 294 1.97 -1.21 -17.64
CA TYR A 294 1.22 -1.18 -16.39
C TYR A 294 1.27 -2.53 -15.66
N ALA A 295 1.03 -3.63 -16.38
CA ALA A 295 1.12 -4.98 -15.82
C ALA A 295 2.54 -5.30 -15.33
N ALA A 296 3.56 -4.95 -16.11
CA ALA A 296 4.96 -5.14 -15.74
C ALA A 296 5.32 -4.39 -14.43
N MET A 297 4.79 -3.17 -14.24
CA MET A 297 4.99 -2.41 -13.00
C MET A 297 4.41 -3.14 -11.79
N ILE A 298 3.22 -3.73 -11.93
CA ILE A 298 2.56 -4.51 -10.86
C ILE A 298 3.31 -5.82 -10.61
N GLU A 299 3.72 -6.53 -11.65
CA GLU A 299 4.46 -7.80 -11.50
C GLU A 299 5.82 -7.59 -10.81
N ILE A 300 6.54 -6.51 -11.13
CA ILE A 300 7.79 -6.15 -10.42
C ILE A 300 7.52 -5.81 -8.95
N MET A 301 6.42 -5.12 -8.68
CA MET A 301 6.00 -4.82 -7.31
C MET A 301 5.67 -6.09 -6.54
N ASP A 302 4.93 -7.02 -7.13
CA ASP A 302 4.60 -8.33 -6.54
C ASP A 302 5.86 -9.16 -6.25
N GLU A 303 6.82 -9.20 -7.19
CA GLU A 303 8.14 -9.82 -6.98
C GLU A 303 8.84 -9.21 -5.75
N GLY A 304 8.80 -7.89 -5.61
CA GLY A 304 9.37 -7.17 -4.47
C GLY A 304 8.67 -7.52 -3.14
N ILE A 305 7.35 -7.60 -3.13
CA ILE A 305 6.58 -8.04 -1.96
C ILE A 305 6.96 -9.47 -1.58
N GLY A 306 7.17 -10.35 -2.58
CA GLY A 306 7.67 -11.70 -2.36
C GLY A 306 9.05 -11.73 -1.68
N GLN A 307 9.95 -10.82 -2.04
CA GLN A 307 11.27 -10.69 -1.39
C GLN A 307 11.14 -10.24 0.07
N VAL A 308 10.27 -9.28 0.36
CA VAL A 308 9.95 -8.82 1.72
C VAL A 308 9.43 -9.98 2.57
N ILE A 309 8.43 -10.74 2.07
CA ILE A 309 7.88 -11.90 2.75
C ILE A 309 8.96 -12.98 3.01
N LYS A 310 9.82 -13.21 2.02
CA LYS A 310 10.93 -14.16 2.14
C LYS A 310 11.92 -13.77 3.24
N GLU A 311 12.29 -12.49 3.35
CA GLU A 311 13.21 -12.01 4.38
C GLU A 311 12.57 -12.08 5.78
N LEU A 312 11.27 -11.73 5.92
CA LEU A 312 10.53 -11.92 7.18
C LEU A 312 10.57 -13.38 7.63
N LYS A 313 10.23 -14.32 6.75
CA LYS A 313 10.26 -15.76 7.06
C LYS A 313 11.66 -16.25 7.45
N LYS A 314 12.69 -15.78 6.75
CA LYS A 314 14.10 -16.14 7.03
C LYS A 314 14.52 -15.69 8.44
N ARG A 315 13.94 -14.62 8.94
CA ARG A 315 14.22 -14.06 10.27
C ARG A 315 13.22 -14.51 11.35
N ASN A 316 12.29 -15.42 11.03
CA ASN A 316 11.23 -15.89 11.92
C ASN A 316 10.32 -14.75 12.44
N MET A 317 10.01 -13.80 11.58
CA MET A 317 9.17 -12.64 11.87
C MET A 317 7.78 -12.77 11.22
#